data_e1d80748379f832f5a1a02de06f66cea
#
_entry.id   e1d80748379f832f5a1a02de06f66cea
#
_cell.length_a   1.000
_cell.length_b   1.000
_cell.length_c   1.000
_cell.angle_alpha   90.00
_cell.angle_beta   90.00
_cell.angle_gamma   90.00
#
_symmetry.space_group_name_H-M   'P 1'
#
loop_
_entity.id
_entity.type
_entity.pdbx_description
1 polymer ?
#
loop_
_entity_poly.entity_id
_entity_poly.type
_entity_poly.pdbx_seq_one_letter_code
_entity_poly.pdbx_strand_id
1 'polypeptide(L)'
;NAAAANPSWQYEKLGVGDVVYRDYDGHVMSEGVFFQAEYNKDKLSTFIAGSLSNTGYWRYDRFYYDKEHAESEKLNFLGYTIKGGANYNLTENHNVFFNVGYISRAPFFSGGAFLNSTTSNETNPDAINEKIFSAEIGYGFKSRIFSANLNAYFTKWLDKTTTKTGDYTTADGADDRFMLNMAGVNAKHMGVELDLKFRPF
;
A
#
# COMPACT_ATOMS: atom_id res chain seq x y z
N ASN A 1 -28.66 1.73 8.26
CA ASN A 1 -28.18 2.07 9.61
C ASN A 1 -28.84 1.16 10.63
N ALA A 2 -28.38 1.13 11.89
CA ALA A 2 -28.91 0.25 12.94
C ALA A 2 -30.44 0.39 13.09
N ALA A 3 -30.99 1.57 12.98
CA ALA A 3 -32.43 1.82 13.03
C ALA A 3 -33.20 1.24 11.84
N ALA A 4 -32.56 1.12 10.67
CA ALA A 4 -33.16 0.47 9.50
C ALA A 4 -33.10 -1.06 9.61
N ALA A 5 -32.03 -1.60 10.18
CA ALA A 5 -31.86 -3.02 10.42
C ALA A 5 -32.74 -3.54 11.58
N ASN A 6 -32.91 -2.72 12.62
CA ASN A 6 -33.76 -3.01 13.78
C ASN A 6 -34.51 -1.74 14.21
N PRO A 7 -35.76 -1.55 13.77
CA PRO A 7 -36.56 -0.35 14.13
C PRO A 7 -36.76 -0.15 15.64
N SER A 8 -36.61 -1.21 16.44
CA SER A 8 -36.77 -1.15 17.90
C SER A 8 -35.48 -0.82 18.66
N TRP A 9 -34.33 -0.68 17.98
CA TRP A 9 -33.04 -0.54 18.63
C TRP A 9 -32.95 0.60 19.64
N GLN A 10 -33.65 1.71 19.41
CA GLN A 10 -33.67 2.88 20.28
C GLN A 10 -34.31 2.60 21.67
N TYR A 11 -35.04 1.48 21.81
CA TYR A 11 -35.66 1.05 23.05
C TYR A 11 -34.85 -0.05 23.75
N GLU A 12 -33.80 -0.55 23.12
CA GLU A 12 -32.95 -1.58 23.70
C GLU A 12 -32.01 -0.95 24.75
N LYS A 13 -31.84 -1.66 25.87
CA LYS A 13 -30.82 -1.33 26.85
C LYS A 13 -29.52 -1.96 26.43
N LEU A 14 -28.59 -1.14 26.00
CA LEU A 14 -27.26 -1.56 25.60
C LEU A 14 -26.37 -1.80 26.82
N GLY A 15 -25.68 -2.93 26.86
CA GLY A 15 -24.70 -3.30 27.86
C GLY A 15 -23.26 -3.24 27.33
N VAL A 16 -22.29 -3.47 28.21
CA VAL A 16 -20.90 -3.60 27.80
C VAL A 16 -20.71 -4.87 26.97
N GLY A 17 -20.19 -4.71 25.75
CA GLY A 17 -19.98 -5.78 24.77
C GLY A 17 -21.01 -5.82 23.65
N ASP A 18 -22.09 -5.04 23.75
CA ASP A 18 -23.07 -4.94 22.67
C ASP A 18 -22.52 -4.16 21.48
N VAL A 19 -22.84 -4.65 20.27
CA VAL A 19 -22.44 -4.00 19.03
C VAL A 19 -23.41 -2.84 18.73
N VAL A 20 -22.89 -1.61 18.75
CA VAL A 20 -23.72 -0.39 18.62
C VAL A 20 -23.51 0.36 17.32
N TYR A 21 -22.42 0.05 16.57
CA TYR A 21 -22.00 0.87 15.45
C TYR A 21 -21.66 0.06 14.20
N ARG A 22 -20.85 -0.98 14.34
CA ARG A 22 -20.40 -1.81 13.22
C ARG A 22 -19.93 -3.18 13.71
N ASP A 23 -20.18 -4.20 12.91
CA ASP A 23 -19.64 -5.54 13.10
C ASP A 23 -19.37 -6.18 11.74
N TYR A 24 -18.14 -6.10 11.25
CA TYR A 24 -17.75 -6.71 9.99
C TYR A 24 -16.33 -7.25 10.04
N ASP A 25 -16.10 -8.30 9.24
CA ASP A 25 -14.79 -8.85 8.97
C ASP A 25 -14.31 -8.42 7.58
N GLY A 26 -13.07 -8.00 7.49
CA GLY A 26 -12.36 -7.81 6.22
C GLY A 26 -11.45 -9.01 5.97
N HIS A 27 -11.67 -9.71 4.87
CA HIS A 27 -10.89 -10.87 4.48
C HIS A 27 -9.90 -10.50 3.39
N VAL A 28 -8.65 -10.93 3.58
CA VAL A 28 -7.57 -10.75 2.61
C VAL A 28 -6.93 -12.10 2.38
N MET A 29 -6.93 -12.54 1.14
CA MET A 29 -6.19 -13.72 0.68
C MET A 29 -5.08 -13.28 -0.26
N SER A 30 -3.84 -13.68 0.00
CA SER A 30 -2.71 -13.35 -0.86
C SER A 30 -1.91 -14.60 -1.16
N GLU A 31 -1.70 -14.86 -2.43
CA GLU A 31 -0.93 -15.98 -2.94
C GLU A 31 0.03 -15.49 -4.03
N GLY A 32 1.15 -16.18 -4.22
CA GLY A 32 2.09 -15.77 -5.25
C GLY A 32 3.30 -16.68 -5.35
N VAL A 33 4.07 -16.40 -6.40
CA VAL A 33 5.36 -17.03 -6.68
C VAL A 33 6.40 -15.96 -6.90
N PHE A 34 7.65 -16.27 -6.56
CA PHE A 34 8.76 -15.37 -6.77
C PHE A 34 10.01 -16.13 -7.27
N PHE A 35 10.89 -15.39 -7.91
CA PHE A 35 12.22 -15.86 -8.26
C PHE A 35 13.26 -14.77 -7.97
N GLN A 36 14.48 -15.19 -7.73
CA GLN A 36 15.63 -14.32 -7.62
C GLN A 36 16.86 -15.05 -8.16
N ALA A 37 17.69 -14.34 -8.91
CA ALA A 37 18.99 -14.81 -9.37
C ALA A 37 20.05 -13.76 -9.07
N GLU A 38 21.21 -14.21 -8.65
CA GLU A 38 22.36 -13.37 -8.34
C GLU A 38 23.58 -13.87 -9.12
N TYR A 39 24.37 -12.93 -9.60
CA TYR A 39 25.62 -13.21 -10.26
C TYR A 39 26.74 -12.35 -9.66
N ASN A 40 27.76 -13.00 -9.14
CA ASN A 40 28.91 -12.37 -8.52
C ASN A 40 30.18 -12.85 -9.23
N LYS A 41 30.92 -11.91 -9.79
CA LYS A 41 32.23 -12.20 -10.41
C LYS A 41 33.15 -11.00 -10.24
N ASP A 42 34.34 -11.27 -9.69
CA ASP A 42 35.40 -10.29 -9.48
C ASP A 42 34.87 -9.02 -8.74
N LYS A 43 34.74 -7.92 -9.47
CA LYS A 43 34.29 -6.63 -8.95
C LYS A 43 32.79 -6.39 -9.14
N LEU A 44 32.09 -7.25 -9.86
CA LEU A 44 30.70 -7.09 -10.24
C LEU A 44 29.80 -8.02 -9.44
N SER A 45 28.76 -7.45 -8.81
CA SER A 45 27.64 -8.16 -8.24
C SER A 45 26.35 -7.66 -8.87
N THR A 46 25.50 -8.56 -9.36
CA THR A 46 24.22 -8.21 -9.96
C THR A 46 23.13 -9.13 -9.46
N PHE A 47 21.90 -8.64 -9.48
CA PHE A 47 20.73 -9.46 -9.21
C PHE A 47 19.56 -9.11 -10.13
N ILE A 48 18.69 -10.06 -10.35
CA ILE A 48 17.37 -9.89 -10.91
C ILE A 48 16.38 -10.65 -10.03
N ALA A 49 15.23 -10.05 -9.75
CA ALA A 49 14.16 -10.69 -9.01
C ALA A 49 12.80 -10.32 -9.60
N GLY A 50 11.85 -11.24 -9.50
CA GLY A 50 10.49 -11.02 -9.94
C GLY A 50 9.50 -11.81 -9.12
N SER A 51 8.24 -11.37 -9.13
CA SER A 51 7.12 -12.07 -8.51
C SER A 51 5.83 -11.86 -9.29
N LEU A 52 4.95 -12.84 -9.18
CA LEU A 52 3.53 -12.75 -9.56
C LEU A 52 2.71 -13.07 -8.33
N SER A 53 1.67 -12.29 -8.07
CA SER A 53 0.79 -12.47 -6.92
C SER A 53 -0.66 -12.23 -7.31
N ASN A 54 -1.57 -12.87 -6.60
CA ASN A 54 -2.99 -12.56 -6.62
C ASN A 54 -3.41 -12.16 -5.21
N THR A 55 -4.14 -11.05 -5.09
CA THR A 55 -4.70 -10.60 -3.81
C THR A 55 -6.21 -10.54 -3.92
N GLY A 56 -6.87 -11.38 -3.14
CA GLY A 56 -8.32 -11.44 -3.03
C GLY A 56 -8.83 -10.66 -1.82
N TYR A 57 -9.91 -9.91 -2.02
CA TYR A 57 -10.57 -9.16 -0.96
C TYR A 57 -12.06 -9.45 -0.93
N TRP A 58 -12.64 -9.60 0.28
CA TRP A 58 -14.08 -9.60 0.52
C TRP A 58 -14.40 -9.16 1.94
N ARG A 59 -15.63 -8.72 2.18
CA ARG A 59 -16.16 -8.33 3.49
C ARG A 59 -17.32 -9.24 3.87
N TYR A 60 -17.48 -9.44 5.16
CA TYR A 60 -18.65 -10.05 5.74
C TYR A 60 -19.17 -9.13 6.85
N ASP A 61 -20.33 -8.52 6.64
CA ASP A 61 -20.94 -7.55 7.56
C ASP A 61 -22.13 -8.18 8.26
N ARG A 62 -22.15 -8.13 9.60
CA ARG A 62 -23.20 -8.70 10.45
C ARG A 62 -24.14 -7.64 11.01
N PHE A 63 -23.86 -6.36 10.77
CA PHE A 63 -24.59 -5.27 11.41
C PHE A 63 -25.53 -4.53 10.47
N TYR A 64 -25.12 -4.27 9.24
CA TYR A 64 -25.90 -3.48 8.26
C TYR A 64 -26.62 -4.35 7.23
N TYR A 65 -26.26 -5.64 7.14
CA TYR A 65 -26.79 -6.57 6.14
C TYR A 65 -27.42 -7.78 6.83
N ASP A 66 -28.44 -8.36 6.20
CA ASP A 66 -28.96 -9.68 6.57
C ASP A 66 -27.99 -10.80 6.14
N LYS A 67 -28.25 -12.02 6.57
CA LYS A 67 -27.34 -13.15 6.30
C LYS A 67 -27.16 -13.47 4.81
N GLU A 68 -28.15 -13.18 3.98
CA GLU A 68 -28.10 -13.46 2.54
C GLU A 68 -27.23 -12.43 1.80
N HIS A 69 -27.14 -11.21 2.32
CA HIS A 69 -26.39 -10.08 1.73
C HIS A 69 -25.16 -9.68 2.53
N ALA A 70 -24.83 -10.42 3.61
CA ALA A 70 -23.73 -10.09 4.50
C ALA A 70 -22.35 -10.18 3.83
N GLU A 71 -22.18 -11.12 2.88
CA GLU A 71 -20.92 -11.27 2.11
C GLU A 71 -20.93 -10.35 0.90
N SER A 72 -19.85 -9.58 0.76
CA SER A 72 -19.63 -8.71 -0.39
C SER A 72 -19.22 -9.51 -1.63
N GLU A 73 -19.17 -8.85 -2.77
CA GLU A 73 -18.44 -9.32 -3.94
C GLU A 73 -16.98 -9.61 -3.58
N LYS A 74 -16.40 -10.66 -4.22
CA LYS A 74 -14.99 -11.03 -4.10
C LYS A 74 -14.20 -10.37 -5.23
N LEU A 75 -13.29 -9.48 -4.85
CA LEU A 75 -12.39 -8.81 -5.77
C LEU A 75 -11.05 -9.53 -5.83
N ASN A 76 -10.45 -9.63 -7.01
CA ASN A 76 -9.13 -10.22 -7.21
C ASN A 76 -8.24 -9.27 -8.01
N PHE A 77 -7.02 -9.06 -7.54
CA PHE A 77 -6.03 -8.18 -8.15
C PHE A 77 -4.75 -8.94 -8.43
N LEU A 78 -4.44 -9.12 -9.71
CA LEU A 78 -3.19 -9.72 -10.14
C LEU A 78 -2.07 -8.67 -10.02
N GLY A 79 -1.09 -8.93 -9.17
CA GLY A 79 0.09 -8.11 -8.97
C GLY A 79 1.34 -8.73 -9.56
N TYR A 80 2.34 -7.90 -9.86
CA TYR A 80 3.66 -8.36 -10.25
C TYR A 80 4.75 -7.40 -9.82
N THR A 81 5.95 -7.94 -9.63
CA THR A 81 7.15 -7.17 -9.34
C THR A 81 8.26 -7.62 -10.27
N ILE A 82 9.01 -6.67 -10.79
CA ILE A 82 10.31 -6.92 -11.40
C ILE A 82 11.31 -5.91 -10.87
N LYS A 83 12.48 -6.37 -10.43
CA LYS A 83 13.56 -5.52 -9.96
C LYS A 83 14.90 -6.12 -10.27
N GLY A 84 15.89 -5.26 -10.42
CA GLY A 84 17.26 -5.66 -10.64
C GLY A 84 18.22 -4.57 -10.23
N GLY A 85 19.46 -4.95 -10.07
CA GLY A 85 20.51 -4.01 -9.69
C GLY A 85 21.90 -4.58 -9.93
N ALA A 86 22.86 -3.68 -9.87
CA ALA A 86 24.26 -4.01 -9.98
C ALA A 86 25.07 -3.17 -9.00
N ASN A 87 26.10 -3.76 -8.45
CA ASN A 87 27.15 -3.11 -7.70
C ASN A 87 28.49 -3.39 -8.35
N TYR A 88 29.30 -2.38 -8.56
CA TYR A 88 30.64 -2.51 -9.10
C TYR A 88 31.68 -1.91 -8.14
N ASN A 89 32.60 -2.73 -7.67
CA ASN A 89 33.69 -2.32 -6.82
C ASN A 89 34.80 -1.69 -7.69
N LEU A 90 34.88 -0.38 -7.73
CA LEU A 90 35.92 0.38 -8.45
C LEU A 90 37.30 0.01 -7.91
N THR A 91 37.40 -0.01 -6.58
CA THR A 91 38.58 -0.43 -5.81
C THR A 91 38.13 -1.22 -4.57
N GLU A 92 39.06 -1.59 -3.70
CA GLU A 92 38.72 -2.24 -2.41
C GLU A 92 37.93 -1.31 -1.47
N ASN A 93 38.03 0.00 -1.68
CA ASN A 93 37.43 1.03 -0.81
C ASN A 93 36.25 1.78 -1.46
N HIS A 94 36.05 1.63 -2.78
CA HIS A 94 35.08 2.41 -3.53
C HIS A 94 34.17 1.52 -4.34
N ASN A 95 32.88 1.76 -4.26
CA ASN A 95 31.89 1.10 -5.09
C ASN A 95 30.85 2.06 -5.63
N VAL A 96 30.23 1.70 -6.73
CA VAL A 96 29.03 2.33 -7.28
C VAL A 96 27.95 1.27 -7.41
N PHE A 97 26.71 1.66 -7.22
CA PHE A 97 25.57 0.77 -7.42
C PHE A 97 24.42 1.45 -8.13
N PHE A 98 23.61 0.65 -8.74
CA PHE A 98 22.36 1.04 -9.38
C PHE A 98 21.30 -0.01 -9.10
N ASN A 99 20.10 0.44 -8.74
CA ASN A 99 18.91 -0.39 -8.55
C ASN A 99 17.75 0.18 -9.34
N VAL A 100 16.93 -0.68 -9.90
CA VAL A 100 15.67 -0.30 -10.56
C VAL A 100 14.60 -1.33 -10.24
N GLY A 101 13.38 -0.89 -10.07
CA GLY A 101 12.24 -1.74 -9.81
C GLY A 101 10.93 -1.19 -10.33
N TYR A 102 10.05 -2.11 -10.70
CA TYR A 102 8.68 -1.80 -11.06
C TYR A 102 7.75 -2.78 -10.34
N ILE A 103 6.73 -2.24 -9.68
CA ILE A 103 5.77 -2.99 -8.87
C ILE A 103 4.37 -2.61 -9.33
N SER A 104 3.53 -3.61 -9.58
CA SER A 104 2.08 -3.48 -9.68
C SER A 104 1.47 -4.28 -8.54
N ARG A 105 0.72 -3.64 -7.67
CA ARG A 105 0.12 -4.27 -6.49
C ARG A 105 -1.35 -3.92 -6.34
N ALA A 106 -2.09 -4.78 -5.66
CA ALA A 106 -3.46 -4.51 -5.27
C ALA A 106 -3.60 -3.15 -4.56
N PRO A 107 -4.70 -2.41 -4.78
CA PRO A 107 -5.00 -1.21 -4.02
C PRO A 107 -5.22 -1.56 -2.54
N PHE A 108 -5.29 -0.56 -1.66
CA PHE A 108 -5.64 -0.79 -0.27
C PHE A 108 -7.06 -1.36 -0.15
N PHE A 109 -7.31 -2.15 0.89
CA PHE A 109 -8.63 -2.73 1.18
C PHE A 109 -9.70 -1.64 1.30
N SER A 110 -9.54 -0.68 2.22
CA SER A 110 -10.46 0.44 2.40
C SER A 110 -10.04 1.67 1.61
N GLY A 111 -10.96 2.26 0.88
CA GLY A 111 -10.71 3.42 0.01
C GLY A 111 -10.06 3.07 -1.32
N GLY A 112 -9.65 1.81 -1.50
CA GLY A 112 -9.08 1.29 -2.73
C GLY A 112 -9.98 0.23 -3.35
N ALA A 113 -10.00 -0.98 -2.79
CA ALA A 113 -10.85 -2.08 -3.26
C ALA A 113 -12.32 -1.90 -2.86
N PHE A 114 -12.55 -1.48 -1.64
CA PHE A 114 -13.87 -1.08 -1.14
C PHE A 114 -13.95 0.43 -0.99
N LEU A 115 -15.14 0.99 -1.20
CA LEU A 115 -15.42 2.37 -0.81
C LEU A 115 -15.14 2.51 0.68
N ASN A 116 -14.55 3.63 1.09
CA ASN A 116 -14.23 3.85 2.49
C ASN A 116 -15.51 4.18 3.25
N SER A 117 -16.24 3.15 3.61
CA SER A 117 -17.49 3.21 4.35
C SER A 117 -17.45 2.20 5.49
N THR A 118 -18.06 2.56 6.62
CA THR A 118 -18.25 1.66 7.76
C THR A 118 -19.61 0.98 7.74
N THR A 119 -20.48 1.35 6.80
CA THR A 119 -21.87 0.92 6.71
C THR A 119 -22.22 0.23 5.39
N SER A 120 -21.27 0.09 4.49
CA SER A 120 -21.50 -0.48 3.16
C SER A 120 -20.42 -1.51 2.79
N ASN A 121 -20.87 -2.59 2.18
CA ASN A 121 -20.02 -3.61 1.54
C ASN A 121 -19.73 -3.30 0.08
N GLU A 122 -20.04 -2.11 -0.40
CA GLU A 122 -19.86 -1.73 -1.80
C GLU A 122 -18.38 -1.69 -2.19
N THR A 123 -18.11 -2.34 -3.31
CA THR A 123 -16.80 -2.32 -3.94
C THR A 123 -16.58 -0.99 -4.65
N ASN A 124 -15.32 -0.60 -4.79
CA ASN A 124 -14.97 0.57 -5.58
C ASN A 124 -14.92 0.17 -7.07
N PRO A 125 -15.83 0.71 -7.92
CA PRO A 125 -15.84 0.38 -9.35
C PRO A 125 -14.58 0.85 -10.08
N ASP A 126 -13.86 1.84 -9.54
CA ASP A 126 -12.61 2.37 -10.08
C ASP A 126 -11.37 1.72 -9.44
N ALA A 127 -11.54 0.59 -8.74
CA ALA A 127 -10.43 -0.11 -8.09
C ALA A 127 -9.43 -0.64 -9.13
N ILE A 128 -8.22 -0.11 -9.08
CA ILE A 128 -7.11 -0.49 -9.95
C ILE A 128 -5.85 -0.73 -9.15
N ASN A 129 -4.94 -1.53 -9.71
CA ASN A 129 -3.63 -1.73 -9.13
C ASN A 129 -2.84 -0.42 -9.05
N GLU A 130 -2.22 -0.19 -7.90
CA GLU A 130 -1.19 0.84 -7.76
C GLU A 130 0.10 0.38 -8.44
N LYS A 131 0.78 1.31 -9.12
CA LYS A 131 2.04 1.03 -9.81
C LYS A 131 3.14 1.91 -9.25
N ILE A 132 4.31 1.33 -9.04
CA ILE A 132 5.45 2.01 -8.44
C ILE A 132 6.67 1.72 -9.31
N PHE A 133 7.23 2.77 -9.87
CA PHE A 133 8.56 2.74 -10.48
C PHE A 133 9.57 3.36 -9.51
N SER A 134 10.70 2.69 -9.31
CA SER A 134 11.79 3.22 -8.47
C SER A 134 13.13 3.00 -9.15
N ALA A 135 13.99 3.99 -9.08
CA ALA A 135 15.38 3.91 -9.51
C ALA A 135 16.27 4.57 -8.46
N GLU A 136 17.43 3.99 -8.22
CA GLU A 136 18.43 4.48 -7.28
C GLU A 136 19.82 4.29 -7.86
N ILE A 137 20.68 5.28 -7.65
CA ILE A 137 22.13 5.20 -7.93
C ILE A 137 22.88 5.67 -6.69
N GLY A 138 23.97 4.99 -6.37
CA GLY A 138 24.75 5.35 -5.20
C GLY A 138 26.25 5.12 -5.39
N TYR A 139 26.98 5.78 -4.52
CA TYR A 139 28.42 5.67 -4.39
C TYR A 139 28.77 5.41 -2.94
N GLY A 140 29.57 4.40 -2.70
CA GLY A 140 30.08 4.02 -1.39
C GLY A 140 31.60 4.19 -1.29
N PHE A 141 32.03 4.75 -0.17
CA PHE A 141 33.42 4.75 0.25
C PHE A 141 33.55 4.07 1.62
N LYS A 142 34.50 3.18 1.78
CA LYS A 142 34.74 2.49 3.05
C LYS A 142 36.25 2.38 3.31
N SER A 143 36.68 2.89 4.44
CA SER A 143 38.02 2.68 5.01
C SER A 143 37.95 2.04 6.38
N ARG A 144 39.08 1.83 7.00
CA ARG A 144 39.16 1.24 8.34
C ARG A 144 38.39 2.05 9.41
N ILE A 145 38.44 3.37 9.32
CA ILE A 145 37.91 4.29 10.34
C ILE A 145 36.74 5.14 9.85
N PHE A 146 36.50 5.19 8.53
CA PHE A 146 35.48 6.07 7.96
C PHE A 146 34.74 5.35 6.83
N SER A 147 33.43 5.55 6.77
CA SER A 147 32.62 5.18 5.61
C SER A 147 31.63 6.29 5.25
N ALA A 148 31.37 6.42 3.97
CA ALA A 148 30.41 7.35 3.41
C ALA A 148 29.59 6.65 2.33
N ASN A 149 28.27 6.85 2.34
CA ASN A 149 27.37 6.43 1.27
C ASN A 149 26.61 7.66 0.79
N LEU A 150 26.64 7.88 -0.51
CA LEU A 150 25.88 8.93 -1.19
C LEU A 150 24.90 8.25 -2.14
N ASN A 151 23.60 8.46 -1.94
CA ASN A 151 22.52 7.88 -2.74
C ASN A 151 21.68 8.97 -3.37
N ALA A 152 21.27 8.78 -4.62
CA ALA A 152 20.22 9.55 -5.25
C ALA A 152 19.10 8.61 -5.70
N TYR A 153 17.87 8.96 -5.38
CA TYR A 153 16.72 8.12 -5.70
C TYR A 153 15.60 8.89 -6.40
N PHE A 154 14.84 8.17 -7.19
CA PHE A 154 13.61 8.62 -7.82
C PHE A 154 12.55 7.53 -7.73
N THR A 155 11.37 7.86 -7.20
CA THR A 155 10.21 6.97 -7.13
C THR A 155 8.99 7.68 -7.69
N LYS A 156 8.29 7.01 -8.61
CA LYS A 156 7.02 7.47 -9.18
C LYS A 156 5.93 6.49 -8.80
N TRP A 157 4.90 6.98 -8.13
CA TRP A 157 3.66 6.28 -7.86
C TRP A 157 2.64 6.66 -8.92
N LEU A 158 1.92 5.67 -9.43
CA LEU A 158 0.86 5.81 -10.40
C LEU A 158 -0.37 5.09 -9.88
N ASP A 159 -1.53 5.60 -10.23
CA ASP A 159 -2.83 5.00 -9.96
C ASP A 159 -3.07 4.74 -8.45
N LYS A 160 -2.49 5.55 -7.58
CA LYS A 160 -2.70 5.43 -6.14
C LYS A 160 -4.12 5.83 -5.78
N THR A 161 -4.77 5.02 -4.95
CA THR A 161 -6.04 5.39 -4.33
C THR A 161 -5.82 6.13 -3.01
N THR A 162 -6.64 7.13 -2.76
CA THR A 162 -6.63 7.88 -1.50
C THR A 162 -8.03 8.37 -1.16
N THR A 163 -8.28 8.57 0.12
CA THR A 163 -9.55 9.11 0.62
C THR A 163 -9.30 10.46 1.25
N LYS A 164 -10.15 11.43 0.94
CA LYS A 164 -10.19 12.72 1.65
C LYS A 164 -11.54 12.90 2.31
N THR A 165 -11.53 13.44 3.51
CA THR A 165 -12.71 13.89 4.24
C THR A 165 -12.67 15.40 4.38
N GLY A 166 -13.85 16.03 4.41
CA GLY A 166 -14.00 17.45 4.69
C GLY A 166 -15.37 17.71 5.26
N ASP A 167 -15.51 18.83 5.93
CA ASP A 167 -16.77 19.27 6.49
C ASP A 167 -17.38 20.33 5.55
N TYR A 168 -18.70 20.35 5.46
CA TYR A 168 -19.45 21.34 4.70
C TYR A 168 -20.75 21.66 5.41
N THR A 169 -21.29 22.86 5.18
CA THR A 169 -22.58 23.27 5.71
C THR A 169 -23.65 23.03 4.65
N THR A 170 -24.68 22.29 5.02
CA THR A 170 -25.82 21.98 4.16
C THR A 170 -26.68 23.22 3.90
N ALA A 171 -27.60 23.19 2.93
CA ALA A 171 -28.44 24.32 2.57
C ALA A 171 -29.40 24.77 3.70
N ASP A 172 -29.68 23.89 4.64
CA ASP A 172 -30.48 24.16 5.86
C ASP A 172 -29.65 24.64 7.06
N GLY A 173 -28.34 24.83 6.85
CA GLY A 173 -27.39 25.34 7.83
C GLY A 173 -26.84 24.33 8.82
N ALA A 174 -27.05 23.02 8.58
CA ALA A 174 -26.45 21.96 9.39
C ALA A 174 -25.02 21.66 8.92
N ASP A 175 -24.13 21.39 9.85
CA ASP A 175 -22.79 20.88 9.51
C ASP A 175 -22.83 19.39 9.22
N ASP A 176 -22.24 19.00 8.09
CA ASP A 176 -22.13 17.62 7.65
C ASP A 176 -20.74 17.35 7.10
N ARG A 177 -20.42 16.08 6.87
CA ARG A 177 -19.10 15.62 6.44
C ARG A 177 -19.21 14.83 5.15
N PHE A 178 -18.33 15.13 4.19
CA PHE A 178 -18.17 14.32 3.00
C PHE A 178 -16.92 13.44 3.07
N MET A 179 -16.97 12.33 2.36
CA MET A 179 -15.84 11.45 2.10
C MET A 179 -15.71 11.24 0.60
N LEU A 180 -14.54 11.58 0.07
CA LEU A 180 -14.23 11.46 -1.34
C LEU A 180 -13.17 10.37 -1.54
N ASN A 181 -13.54 9.29 -2.25
CA ASN A 181 -12.61 8.28 -2.69
C ASN A 181 -12.05 8.69 -4.07
N MET A 182 -10.74 8.80 -4.15
CA MET A 182 -10.04 9.24 -5.37
C MET A 182 -9.12 8.12 -5.85
N ALA A 183 -9.28 7.71 -7.12
CA ALA A 183 -8.36 6.82 -7.82
C ALA A 183 -7.49 7.61 -8.79
N GLY A 184 -6.40 7.00 -9.28
CA GLY A 184 -5.55 7.59 -10.31
C GLY A 184 -4.62 8.71 -9.82
N VAL A 185 -4.40 8.83 -8.51
CA VAL A 185 -3.50 9.85 -7.96
C VAL A 185 -2.04 9.47 -8.24
N ASN A 186 -1.28 10.42 -8.77
CA ASN A 186 0.13 10.25 -9.07
C ASN A 186 0.99 11.04 -8.08
N ALA A 187 2.09 10.45 -7.63
CA ALA A 187 3.06 11.10 -6.77
C ALA A 187 4.49 10.84 -7.26
N LYS A 188 5.38 11.79 -7.02
CA LYS A 188 6.82 11.67 -7.29
C LYS A 188 7.59 11.97 -6.02
N HIS A 189 8.55 11.12 -5.73
CA HIS A 189 9.48 11.28 -4.63
C HIS A 189 10.90 11.20 -5.20
N MET A 190 11.74 12.15 -4.85
CA MET A 190 13.15 12.15 -5.25
C MET A 190 13.98 12.81 -4.18
N GLY A 191 15.21 12.37 -4.03
CA GLY A 191 16.09 12.93 -3.04
C GLY A 191 17.51 12.44 -3.19
N VAL A 192 18.37 13.04 -2.39
CA VAL A 192 19.76 12.64 -2.20
C VAL A 192 19.97 12.44 -0.71
N GLU A 193 20.61 11.34 -0.36
CA GLU A 193 20.92 10.96 1.02
C GLU A 193 22.42 10.77 1.19
N LEU A 194 22.99 11.31 2.26
CA LEU A 194 24.38 11.13 2.64
C LEU A 194 24.44 10.50 4.04
N ASP A 195 25.00 9.30 4.10
CA ASP A 195 25.29 8.61 5.36
C ASP A 195 26.80 8.61 5.63
N LEU A 196 27.21 9.11 6.78
CA LEU A 196 28.60 9.17 7.22
C LEU A 196 28.78 8.40 8.52
N LYS A 197 29.78 7.54 8.57
CA LYS A 197 30.10 6.76 9.75
C LYS A 197 31.58 6.85 10.09
N PHE A 198 31.86 7.29 11.30
CA PHE A 198 33.20 7.37 11.84
C PHE A 198 33.38 6.37 12.99
N ARG A 199 34.45 5.59 12.90
CA ARG A 199 34.83 4.58 13.93
C ARG A 199 36.30 4.78 14.28
N PRO A 200 36.62 5.58 15.30
CA PRO A 200 37.99 5.95 15.61
C PRO A 200 38.84 4.79 16.17
N PHE A 201 38.20 3.71 16.73
CA PHE A 201 38.88 2.55 17.36
C PHE A 201 38.11 1.26 17.08
#